data_e1aeb6ab5a4bb1223f21561f6b001535
#
_entry.id   e1aeb6ab5a4bb1223f21561f6b001535
#
_cell.length_a   1.000
_cell.length_b   1.000
_cell.length_c   1.000
_cell.angle_alpha   90.00
_cell.angle_beta   90.00
_cell.angle_gamma   90.00
#
_symmetry.space_group_name_H-M   'P 1'
#
loop_
_entity.id
_entity.type
_entity.pdbx_description
1 polymer ?
#
loop_
_entity_poly.entity_id
_entity_poly.type
_entity_poly.pdbx_seq_one_letter_code
_entity_poly.pdbx_strand_id
1 'polypeptide(L)'
;GYVIGLDYKNPHLSPFDEFQRFKTHPAIKKIIEGGKRISYGARALIEGGIQSLPKMFMPGALLVGCDAGTLNMPKIKGSHTAMKSGIIAGETIVDHLSNSKPLSNYEKKFNNSWLYKELHAARNVKPSFNWGLILGIIFTGIDQILFRGRLPFTLKHKHADHEALKPASQMHK
;
A
#
# COMPACT_ATOMS: atom_id res chain seq x y z
N GLY A 1 0.92 16.82 -3.62
CA GLY A 1 0.79 15.47 -4.16
C GLY A 1 -0.66 15.07 -4.38
N TYR A 2 -0.88 14.11 -5.22
CA TYR A 2 -2.18 13.53 -5.54
C TYR A 2 -2.05 12.02 -5.62
N VAL A 3 -2.95 11.29 -4.97
CA VAL A 3 -2.93 9.82 -4.93
C VAL A 3 -4.24 9.32 -5.51
N ILE A 4 -4.18 8.29 -6.34
CA ILE A 4 -5.33 7.63 -6.93
C ILE A 4 -5.22 6.12 -6.76
N GLY A 5 -6.31 5.48 -6.32
CA GLY A 5 -6.39 4.02 -6.29
C GLY A 5 -6.44 3.47 -7.71
N LEU A 6 -5.62 2.45 -8.01
CA LEU A 6 -5.58 1.84 -9.34
C LEU A 6 -6.68 0.80 -9.57
N ASP A 7 -7.58 0.62 -8.60
CA ASP A 7 -8.77 -0.23 -8.66
C ASP A 7 -10.01 0.48 -9.22
N TYR A 8 -9.81 1.54 -10.02
CA TYR A 8 -10.88 2.28 -10.66
C TYR A 8 -11.58 1.48 -11.77
N LYS A 9 -12.87 1.77 -11.99
CA LYS A 9 -13.72 1.04 -12.94
C LYS A 9 -13.66 1.57 -14.36
N ASN A 10 -13.39 2.88 -14.52
CA ASN A 10 -13.43 3.55 -15.81
C ASN A 10 -12.06 3.49 -16.50
N PRO A 11 -11.90 2.72 -17.62
CA PRO A 11 -10.63 2.62 -18.33
C PRO A 11 -10.20 3.91 -19.02
N HIS A 12 -11.12 4.88 -19.19
CA HIS A 12 -10.79 6.20 -19.75
C HIS A 12 -10.20 7.15 -18.71
N LEU A 13 -10.20 6.78 -17.42
CA LEU A 13 -9.61 7.60 -16.36
C LEU A 13 -8.08 7.60 -16.49
N SER A 14 -7.52 8.80 -16.61
CA SER A 14 -6.08 9.03 -16.63
C SER A 14 -5.65 9.65 -15.29
N PRO A 15 -4.79 8.98 -14.50
CA PRO A 15 -4.25 9.58 -13.27
C PRO A 15 -3.56 10.92 -13.49
N PHE A 16 -2.92 11.11 -14.65
CA PHE A 16 -2.31 12.37 -15.03
C PHE A 16 -3.37 13.47 -15.20
N ASP A 17 -4.43 13.21 -15.97
CA ASP A 17 -5.47 14.20 -16.25
C ASP A 17 -6.27 14.54 -14.98
N GLU A 18 -6.53 13.56 -14.13
CA GLU A 18 -7.15 13.79 -12.82
C GLU A 18 -6.29 14.71 -11.93
N PHE A 19 -4.97 14.57 -11.99
CA PHE A 19 -4.08 15.47 -11.26
C PHE A 19 -4.08 16.89 -11.86
N GLN A 20 -4.19 17.02 -13.20
CA GLN A 20 -4.36 18.35 -13.82
C GLN A 20 -5.70 18.97 -13.40
N ARG A 21 -6.79 18.20 -13.43
CA ARG A 21 -8.12 18.63 -12.98
C ARG A 21 -8.10 19.07 -11.51
N PHE A 22 -7.46 18.31 -10.63
CA PHE A 22 -7.28 18.68 -9.22
C PHE A 22 -6.65 20.06 -9.05
N LYS A 23 -5.64 20.40 -9.86
CA LYS A 23 -4.95 21.69 -9.81
C LYS A 23 -5.85 22.87 -10.22
N THR A 24 -6.91 22.63 -10.99
CA THR A 24 -7.86 23.67 -11.39
C THR A 24 -8.92 23.97 -10.33
N HIS A 25 -9.03 23.13 -9.28
CA HIS A 25 -9.96 23.38 -8.19
C HIS A 25 -9.69 24.74 -7.54
N PRO A 26 -10.73 25.61 -7.31
CA PRO A 26 -10.52 26.99 -6.86
C PRO A 26 -9.65 27.14 -5.61
N ALA A 27 -9.81 26.25 -4.63
CA ALA A 27 -9.01 26.27 -3.40
C ALA A 27 -7.53 25.89 -3.64
N ILE A 28 -7.27 24.97 -4.58
CA ILE A 28 -5.90 24.52 -4.90
C ILE A 28 -5.23 25.52 -5.82
N LYS A 29 -5.95 26.02 -6.84
CA LYS A 29 -5.46 27.02 -7.78
C LYS A 29 -4.89 28.23 -7.05
N LYS A 30 -5.60 28.79 -6.08
CA LYS A 30 -5.14 29.93 -5.26
C LYS A 30 -3.78 29.71 -4.59
N ILE A 31 -3.46 28.46 -4.23
CA ILE A 31 -2.19 28.12 -3.55
C ILE A 31 -1.03 28.02 -4.53
N ILE A 32 -1.29 27.52 -5.74
CA ILE A 32 -0.24 27.24 -6.73
C ILE A 32 -0.09 28.30 -7.82
N GLU A 33 -1.05 29.23 -7.94
CA GLU A 33 -1.05 30.29 -8.94
C GLU A 33 0.18 31.20 -8.78
N GLY A 34 0.83 31.54 -9.88
CA GLY A 34 2.09 32.29 -9.88
C GLY A 34 3.34 31.46 -9.56
N GLY A 35 3.16 30.21 -9.11
CA GLY A 35 4.27 29.30 -8.86
C GLY A 35 4.89 28.73 -10.14
N LYS A 36 6.18 28.38 -10.06
CA LYS A 36 6.91 27.70 -11.13
C LYS A 36 7.13 26.24 -10.78
N ARG A 37 6.75 25.32 -11.67
CA ARG A 37 7.07 23.90 -11.51
C ARG A 37 8.57 23.68 -11.64
N ILE A 38 9.20 23.14 -10.59
CA ILE A 38 10.65 22.82 -10.55
C ILE A 38 10.94 21.37 -10.88
N SER A 39 10.00 20.46 -10.57
CA SER A 39 10.14 19.02 -10.87
C SER A 39 8.77 18.35 -10.91
N TYR A 40 8.73 17.14 -11.40
CA TYR A 40 7.57 16.25 -11.30
C TYR A 40 8.03 14.79 -11.18
N GLY A 41 7.14 13.94 -10.69
CA GLY A 41 7.35 12.51 -10.63
C GLY A 41 6.05 11.78 -10.31
N ALA A 42 5.98 10.53 -10.68
CA ALA A 42 4.90 9.64 -10.31
C ALA A 42 5.47 8.27 -9.96
N ARG A 43 4.83 7.58 -9.02
CA ARG A 43 5.20 6.23 -8.62
C ARG A 43 3.96 5.44 -8.22
N ALA A 44 3.86 4.20 -8.67
CA ALA A 44 2.91 3.24 -8.13
C ALA A 44 3.44 2.66 -6.82
N LEU A 45 2.55 2.48 -5.86
CA LEU A 45 2.83 1.89 -4.55
C LEU A 45 1.87 0.74 -4.30
N ILE A 46 2.31 -0.27 -3.56
CA ILE A 46 1.46 -1.39 -3.17
C ILE A 46 0.79 -1.04 -1.84
N GLU A 47 -0.53 -0.88 -1.87
CA GLU A 47 -1.36 -0.54 -0.70
C GLU A 47 -2.29 -1.70 -0.27
N GLY A 48 -2.05 -2.89 -0.76
CA GLY A 48 -2.84 -4.09 -0.41
C GLY A 48 -2.63 -4.61 1.02
N GLY A 49 -1.63 -4.07 1.72
CA GLY A 49 -1.29 -4.47 3.09
C GLY A 49 -0.72 -5.89 3.15
N ILE A 50 -0.77 -6.48 4.35
CA ILE A 50 -0.15 -7.78 4.62
C ILE A 50 -0.65 -8.91 3.71
N GLN A 51 -1.90 -8.82 3.23
CA GLN A 51 -2.51 -9.84 2.37
C GLN A 51 -1.97 -9.82 0.94
N SER A 52 -1.30 -8.74 0.54
CA SER A 52 -0.72 -8.55 -0.80
C SER A 52 0.80 -8.73 -0.80
N LEU A 53 1.39 -9.14 0.32
CA LEU A 53 2.82 -9.41 0.37
C LEU A 53 3.15 -10.61 -0.53
N PRO A 54 4.09 -10.46 -1.47
CA PRO A 54 4.57 -11.55 -2.29
C PRO A 54 5.51 -12.46 -1.48
N LYS A 55 6.01 -13.51 -2.09
CA LYS A 55 7.17 -14.22 -1.56
C LYS A 55 8.38 -13.26 -1.58
N MET A 56 8.87 -12.90 -0.39
CA MET A 56 9.83 -11.81 -0.24
C MET A 56 11.29 -12.24 -0.39
N PHE A 57 11.57 -13.51 -0.67
CA PHE A 57 12.90 -14.00 -0.93
C PHE A 57 12.93 -14.99 -2.11
N MET A 58 14.05 -15.03 -2.77
CA MET A 58 14.42 -16.06 -3.75
C MET A 58 15.93 -16.31 -3.67
N PRO A 59 16.46 -17.36 -4.31
CA PRO A 59 17.93 -17.54 -4.37
C PRO A 59 18.61 -16.29 -4.94
N GLY A 60 19.50 -15.69 -4.13
CA GLY A 60 20.25 -14.49 -4.50
C GLY A 60 19.51 -13.16 -4.40
N ALA A 61 18.23 -13.11 -3.97
CA ALA A 61 17.49 -11.84 -3.90
C ALA A 61 16.51 -11.79 -2.72
N LEU A 62 16.30 -10.55 -2.22
CA LEU A 62 15.29 -10.21 -1.21
C LEU A 62 14.48 -9.00 -1.70
N LEU A 63 13.17 -9.00 -1.45
CA LEU A 63 12.29 -7.84 -1.67
C LEU A 63 12.12 -7.06 -0.37
N VAL A 64 12.25 -5.75 -0.44
CA VAL A 64 12.16 -4.84 0.72
C VAL A 64 11.33 -3.60 0.40
N GLY A 65 10.82 -2.95 1.44
CA GLY A 65 10.16 -1.65 1.31
C GLY A 65 8.80 -1.69 0.63
N CYS A 66 8.40 -0.55 0.08
CA CYS A 66 7.08 -0.39 -0.54
C CYS A 66 6.89 -1.27 -1.78
N ASP A 67 7.97 -1.62 -2.47
CA ASP A 67 7.93 -2.54 -3.62
C ASP A 67 7.60 -3.98 -3.20
N ALA A 68 7.92 -4.35 -1.94
CA ALA A 68 7.45 -5.59 -1.32
C ALA A 68 6.03 -5.47 -0.73
N GLY A 69 5.46 -4.27 -0.64
CA GLY A 69 4.12 -4.04 -0.06
C GLY A 69 4.11 -3.74 1.44
N THR A 70 5.22 -3.23 1.99
CA THR A 70 5.31 -2.95 3.44
C THR A 70 4.66 -1.63 3.88
N LEU A 71 4.00 -0.90 2.96
CA LEU A 71 3.32 0.35 3.30
C LEU A 71 2.15 0.11 4.26
N ASN A 72 2.07 0.89 5.34
CA ASN A 72 0.90 0.91 6.22
C ASN A 72 -0.18 1.80 5.61
N MET A 73 -1.17 1.18 4.97
CA MET A 73 -2.23 1.86 4.21
C MET A 73 -3.04 2.84 5.08
N PRO A 74 -3.58 2.49 6.25
CA PRO A 74 -4.35 3.43 7.07
C PRO A 74 -3.59 4.68 7.48
N LYS A 75 -2.29 4.57 7.67
CA LYS A 75 -1.42 5.70 8.03
C LYS A 75 -0.92 6.45 6.79
N ILE A 76 -1.02 5.87 5.60
CA ILE A 76 -0.37 6.35 4.37
C ILE A 76 1.13 6.60 4.63
N LYS A 77 1.77 5.69 5.34
CA LYS A 77 3.16 5.78 5.78
C LYS A 77 3.91 4.49 5.45
N GLY A 78 5.01 4.62 4.73
CA GLY A 78 5.84 3.49 4.31
C GLY A 78 7.32 3.62 4.70
N SER A 79 7.83 4.82 5.03
CA SER A 79 9.26 5.03 5.28
C SER A 79 9.80 4.19 6.45
N HIS A 80 9.11 4.19 7.59
CA HIS A 80 9.52 3.44 8.77
C HIS A 80 9.46 1.92 8.55
N THR A 81 8.44 1.45 7.84
CA THR A 81 8.27 0.03 7.51
C THR A 81 9.29 -0.42 6.45
N ALA A 82 9.57 0.43 5.46
CA ALA A 82 10.60 0.19 4.46
C ALA A 82 12.00 0.09 5.10
N MET A 83 12.34 1.04 5.98
CA MET A 83 13.61 0.98 6.72
C MET A 83 13.72 -0.28 7.57
N LYS A 84 12.65 -0.68 8.30
CA LYS A 84 12.68 -1.90 9.10
C LYS A 84 12.86 -3.15 8.24
N SER A 85 12.17 -3.23 7.10
CA SER A 85 12.36 -4.36 6.17
C SER A 85 13.78 -4.43 5.63
N GLY A 86 14.38 -3.27 5.32
CA GLY A 86 15.78 -3.17 4.90
C GLY A 86 16.77 -3.63 5.98
N ILE A 87 16.55 -3.25 7.24
CA ILE A 87 17.36 -3.72 8.37
C ILE A 87 17.30 -5.25 8.49
N ILE A 88 16.10 -5.83 8.45
CA ILE A 88 15.89 -7.28 8.54
C ILE A 88 16.59 -7.99 7.36
N ALA A 89 16.52 -7.42 6.16
CA ALA A 89 17.19 -7.95 4.99
C ALA A 89 18.71 -7.90 5.14
N GLY A 90 19.28 -6.78 5.59
CA GLY A 90 20.71 -6.63 5.86
C GLY A 90 21.23 -7.66 6.88
N GLU A 91 20.54 -7.81 8.02
CA GLU A 91 20.84 -8.82 9.03
C GLU A 91 20.78 -10.26 8.45
N THR A 92 19.83 -10.51 7.55
CA THR A 92 19.69 -11.83 6.92
C THR A 92 20.81 -12.11 5.92
N ILE A 93 21.22 -11.09 5.16
CA ILE A 93 22.35 -11.19 4.21
C ILE A 93 23.66 -11.45 4.96
N VAL A 94 23.92 -10.71 6.03
CA VAL A 94 25.10 -10.92 6.88
C VAL A 94 25.12 -12.34 7.43
N ASP A 95 24.00 -12.82 7.98
CA ASP A 95 23.87 -14.20 8.46
C ASP A 95 24.10 -15.25 7.36
N HIS A 96 23.63 -14.96 6.14
CA HIS A 96 23.81 -15.83 4.99
C HIS A 96 25.30 -15.94 4.57
N LEU A 97 25.96 -14.79 4.46
CA LEU A 97 27.37 -14.73 4.00
C LEU A 97 28.35 -15.24 5.07
N SER A 98 28.12 -14.91 6.34
CA SER A 98 29.05 -15.27 7.43
C SER A 98 28.79 -16.65 8.02
N ASN A 99 27.56 -17.11 8.03
CA ASN A 99 27.15 -18.32 8.75
C ASN A 99 26.42 -19.33 7.87
N SER A 100 26.39 -19.15 6.56
CA SER A 100 25.69 -20.01 5.59
C SER A 100 24.21 -20.26 5.90
N LYS A 101 23.55 -19.33 6.63
CA LYS A 101 22.13 -19.45 6.93
C LYS A 101 21.28 -19.18 5.69
N PRO A 102 20.16 -19.89 5.50
CA PRO A 102 19.33 -19.72 4.30
C PRO A 102 18.65 -18.35 4.26
N LEU A 103 18.53 -17.74 3.06
CA LEU A 103 17.82 -16.46 2.85
C LEU A 103 16.33 -16.53 3.23
N SER A 104 15.72 -17.71 3.29
CA SER A 104 14.35 -17.92 3.79
C SER A 104 14.17 -17.46 5.26
N ASN A 105 15.25 -17.30 6.01
CA ASN A 105 15.19 -16.72 7.36
C ASN A 105 14.70 -15.26 7.35
N TYR A 106 14.76 -14.58 6.21
CA TYR A 106 14.19 -13.24 6.05
C TYR A 106 12.69 -13.22 6.40
N GLU A 107 11.89 -14.13 5.85
CA GLU A 107 10.47 -14.20 6.16
C GLU A 107 10.20 -14.53 7.64
N LYS A 108 11.00 -15.42 8.24
CA LYS A 108 10.89 -15.73 9.67
C LYS A 108 11.18 -14.50 10.54
N LYS A 109 12.25 -13.76 10.25
CA LYS A 109 12.60 -12.53 10.97
C LYS A 109 11.55 -11.45 10.75
N PHE A 110 11.04 -11.30 9.52
CA PHE A 110 9.97 -10.37 9.17
C PHE A 110 8.70 -10.65 9.97
N ASN A 111 8.22 -11.90 9.97
CA ASN A 111 7.00 -12.32 10.67
C ASN A 111 7.09 -12.14 12.20
N ASN A 112 8.29 -12.22 12.77
CA ASN A 112 8.52 -12.01 14.21
C ASN A 112 8.74 -10.51 14.57
N SER A 113 8.79 -9.63 13.57
CA SER A 113 9.08 -8.20 13.79
C SER A 113 7.83 -7.40 14.19
N TRP A 114 8.06 -6.20 14.73
CA TRP A 114 6.99 -5.23 14.97
C TRP A 114 6.34 -4.77 13.64
N LEU A 115 7.09 -4.79 12.55
CA LEU A 115 6.60 -4.44 11.22
C LEU A 115 5.44 -5.35 10.81
N TYR A 116 5.61 -6.68 10.93
CA TYR A 116 4.53 -7.63 10.67
C TYR A 116 3.30 -7.36 11.56
N LYS A 117 3.53 -7.13 12.86
CA LYS A 117 2.45 -6.84 13.82
C LYS A 117 1.66 -5.59 13.43
N GLU A 118 2.35 -4.54 12.98
CA GLU A 118 1.73 -3.31 12.53
C GLU A 118 0.88 -3.52 11.26
N LEU A 119 1.42 -4.21 10.25
CA LEU A 119 0.67 -4.53 9.04
C LEU A 119 -0.51 -5.47 9.33
N HIS A 120 -0.33 -6.43 10.22
CA HIS A 120 -1.39 -7.35 10.63
C HIS A 120 -2.53 -6.62 11.36
N ALA A 121 -2.24 -5.65 12.20
CA ALA A 121 -3.26 -4.83 12.84
C ALA A 121 -4.10 -4.02 11.83
N ALA A 122 -3.51 -3.63 10.71
CA ALA A 122 -4.18 -2.87 9.65
C ALA A 122 -4.90 -3.73 8.60
N ARG A 123 -4.84 -5.07 8.69
CA ARG A 123 -5.24 -6.02 7.64
C ARG A 123 -6.69 -5.91 7.16
N ASN A 124 -7.59 -5.46 8.03
CA ASN A 124 -9.02 -5.38 7.74
C ASN A 124 -9.44 -4.02 7.14
N VAL A 125 -8.58 -3.02 7.18
CA VAL A 125 -8.94 -1.65 6.79
C VAL A 125 -9.30 -1.56 5.31
N LYS A 126 -8.36 -1.89 4.40
CA LYS A 126 -8.65 -1.79 2.95
C LYS A 126 -9.83 -2.66 2.53
N PRO A 127 -9.94 -3.94 2.92
CA PRO A 127 -11.07 -4.77 2.53
C PRO A 127 -12.45 -4.28 3.01
N SER A 128 -12.51 -3.56 4.14
CA SER A 128 -13.79 -3.03 4.65
C SER A 128 -14.41 -1.98 3.74
N PHE A 129 -13.61 -1.25 2.96
CA PHE A 129 -14.10 -0.28 1.99
C PHE A 129 -14.81 -0.90 0.79
N ASN A 130 -14.75 -2.22 0.59
CA ASN A 130 -15.59 -2.92 -0.37
C ASN A 130 -17.10 -2.81 -0.04
N TRP A 131 -17.45 -2.46 1.20
CA TRP A 131 -18.84 -2.20 1.62
C TRP A 131 -19.27 -0.74 1.36
N GLY A 132 -18.42 0.06 0.75
CA GLY A 132 -18.62 1.48 0.52
C GLY A 132 -17.95 2.36 1.56
N LEU A 133 -17.89 3.66 1.28
CA LEU A 133 -17.13 4.63 2.07
C LEU A 133 -17.61 4.71 3.53
N ILE A 134 -18.92 4.86 3.74
CA ILE A 134 -19.47 5.10 5.07
C ILE A 134 -19.28 3.88 5.97
N LEU A 135 -19.67 2.69 5.49
CA LEU A 135 -19.53 1.45 6.27
C LEU A 135 -18.06 1.10 6.50
N GLY A 136 -17.20 1.35 5.52
CA GLY A 136 -15.76 1.17 5.65
C GLY A 136 -15.16 2.06 6.74
N ILE A 137 -15.54 3.34 6.81
CA ILE A 137 -15.09 4.27 7.85
C ILE A 137 -15.56 3.83 9.23
N ILE A 138 -16.85 3.51 9.39
CA ILE A 138 -17.42 3.05 10.67
C ILE A 138 -16.70 1.79 11.16
N PHE A 139 -16.60 0.77 10.30
CA PHE A 139 -15.92 -0.48 10.65
C PHE A 139 -14.45 -0.24 11.00
N THR A 140 -13.74 0.53 10.19
CA THR A 140 -12.33 0.87 10.45
C THR A 140 -12.17 1.59 11.78
N GLY A 141 -13.05 2.53 12.10
CA GLY A 141 -13.05 3.22 13.41
C GLY A 141 -13.21 2.23 14.56
N ILE A 142 -14.18 1.32 14.46
CA ILE A 142 -14.41 0.26 15.47
C ILE A 142 -13.17 -0.66 15.57
N ASP A 143 -12.70 -1.20 14.44
CA ASP A 143 -11.56 -2.12 14.42
C ASP A 143 -10.28 -1.48 14.98
N GLN A 144 -9.94 -0.27 14.56
CA GLN A 144 -8.67 0.35 14.92
C GLN A 144 -8.71 1.04 16.30
N ILE A 145 -9.83 1.65 16.70
CA ILE A 145 -9.93 2.40 17.96
C ILE A 145 -10.30 1.47 19.12
N LEU A 146 -11.39 0.67 18.97
CA LEU A 146 -11.84 -0.21 20.05
C LEU A 146 -11.03 -1.50 20.12
N PHE A 147 -10.81 -2.17 18.99
CA PHE A 147 -10.13 -3.49 18.97
C PHE A 147 -8.64 -3.39 18.64
N ARG A 148 -8.11 -2.21 18.28
CA ARG A 148 -6.70 -1.99 17.92
C ARG A 148 -6.20 -2.98 16.85
N GLY A 149 -7.06 -3.31 15.87
CA GLY A 149 -6.75 -4.26 14.81
C GLY A 149 -6.67 -5.73 15.26
N ARG A 150 -7.24 -6.08 16.44
CA ARG A 150 -7.15 -7.41 17.05
C ARG A 150 -8.42 -8.26 16.86
N LEU A 151 -9.30 -7.89 15.93
CA LEU A 151 -10.45 -8.74 15.61
C LEU A 151 -9.99 -10.15 15.24
N PRO A 152 -10.74 -11.21 15.66
CA PRO A 152 -10.31 -12.61 15.46
C PRO A 152 -10.42 -13.11 14.03
N PHE A 153 -10.92 -12.28 13.12
CA PHE A 153 -11.09 -12.62 11.71
C PHE A 153 -10.30 -11.66 10.81
N THR A 154 -10.12 -12.07 9.56
CA THR A 154 -9.48 -11.29 8.51
C THR A 154 -10.42 -11.19 7.31
N LEU A 155 -10.78 -9.95 6.95
CA LEU A 155 -11.48 -9.65 5.71
C LEU A 155 -10.51 -9.89 4.53
N LYS A 156 -10.98 -10.57 3.48
CA LYS A 156 -10.16 -10.87 2.31
C LYS A 156 -10.37 -9.86 1.20
N HIS A 157 -9.33 -9.58 0.43
CA HIS A 157 -9.48 -8.95 -0.88
C HIS A 157 -10.25 -9.91 -1.80
N LYS A 158 -11.26 -9.40 -2.49
CA LYS A 158 -12.14 -10.22 -3.34
C LYS A 158 -11.62 -10.33 -4.78
N HIS A 159 -10.98 -9.29 -5.25
CA HIS A 159 -10.56 -9.13 -6.64
C HIS A 159 -9.17 -8.49 -6.71
N ALA A 160 -8.44 -8.77 -7.80
CA ALA A 160 -7.25 -8.03 -8.14
C ALA A 160 -7.64 -6.64 -8.71
N ASP A 161 -6.76 -5.65 -8.57
CA ASP A 161 -7.08 -4.26 -8.96
C ASP A 161 -7.47 -4.16 -10.44
N HIS A 162 -6.82 -4.92 -11.34
CA HIS A 162 -7.13 -4.90 -12.77
C HIS A 162 -8.51 -5.50 -13.11
N GLU A 163 -9.06 -6.36 -12.26
CA GLU A 163 -10.41 -6.94 -12.45
C GLU A 163 -11.52 -5.92 -12.17
N ALA A 164 -11.19 -4.78 -11.58
CA ALA A 164 -12.14 -3.70 -11.36
C ALA A 164 -12.51 -2.97 -12.66
N LEU A 165 -11.64 -2.97 -13.67
CA LEU A 165 -11.85 -2.30 -14.94
C LEU A 165 -13.05 -2.87 -15.69
N LYS A 166 -13.95 -1.98 -16.13
CA LYS A 166 -15.06 -2.34 -17.02
C LYS A 166 -14.65 -2.19 -18.49
N PRO A 167 -15.31 -2.92 -19.41
CA PRO A 167 -15.11 -2.70 -20.84
C PRO A 167 -15.33 -1.23 -21.23
N ALA A 168 -14.46 -0.68 -22.07
CA ALA A 168 -14.51 0.74 -22.49
C ALA A 168 -15.86 1.12 -23.12
N SER A 169 -16.50 0.18 -23.82
CA SER A 169 -17.82 0.36 -24.43
C SER A 169 -18.96 0.59 -23.41
N GLN A 170 -18.76 0.27 -22.14
CA GLN A 170 -19.76 0.42 -21.06
C GLN A 170 -19.53 1.67 -20.21
N MET A 171 -18.50 2.45 -20.52
CA MET A 171 -18.12 3.63 -19.72
C MET A 171 -18.06 4.88 -20.62
N HIS A 172 -18.47 6.00 -20.04
CA HIS A 172 -18.32 7.31 -20.70
C HIS A 172 -16.89 7.83 -20.51
N LYS A 173 -16.40 8.52 -21.56
CA LYS A 173 -15.14 9.27 -21.51
C LYS A 173 -15.26 10.44 -20.53
#